data_fbe49219a2e9e047c38b58598447a699
#
_entry.id   fbe49219a2e9e047c38b58598447a699
#
_cell.length_a   1.000
_cell.length_b   1.000
_cell.length_c   1.000
_cell.angle_alpha   90.00
_cell.angle_beta   90.00
_cell.angle_gamma   90.00
#
_symmetry.space_group_name_H-M   'P 1'
#
loop_
_entity.id
_entity.type
_entity.pdbx_description
1 polymer ?
#
loop_
_entity_poly.entity_id
_entity_poly.type
_entity_poly.pdbx_seq_one_letter_code
_entity_poly.pdbx_strand_id
1 'polypeptide(L)'
;MKRIGVYIDLENIAHLNFNVNFKLILEDIIKFYRSNLKDKDIYYSIKKAYGDNKSIKLYEKELRDLHIDIIHSVHINKAKNMSDMISSIDAFEDFVFNKNIDIIVFVSRDVDYTIVMERVKRHGAITAIVTTITNANRDIFKNVSNKIFKIEKYKSKESDKNNLLDEYSLQYLKFFYNRIIEVYNKTESKKFSISDICNRVNMDFKLEQGESAIEKTYFKKIKKLFKYLIENDIEIKVDRDYFSIDDIEKLHYFFRSLD
;
A
#
# COMPACT_ATOMS: atom_id res chain seq x y z
N MET A 1 -32.63 -9.44 -4.86
CA MET A 1 -31.67 -9.38 -3.71
C MET A 1 -30.35 -9.99 -4.13
N LYS A 2 -29.22 -9.25 -3.98
CA LYS A 2 -27.87 -9.74 -4.34
C LYS A 2 -26.92 -9.64 -3.15
N ARG A 3 -26.12 -10.69 -2.95
CA ARG A 3 -25.21 -10.85 -1.81
C ARG A 3 -23.78 -10.68 -2.27
N ILE A 4 -23.01 -9.89 -1.54
CA ILE A 4 -21.59 -9.61 -1.83
C ILE A 4 -20.73 -10.39 -0.85
N GLY A 5 -19.74 -11.13 -1.35
CA GLY A 5 -18.61 -11.66 -0.62
C GLY A 5 -17.35 -10.83 -0.90
N VAL A 6 -16.66 -10.38 0.14
CA VAL A 6 -15.39 -9.64 0.04
C VAL A 6 -14.28 -10.45 0.71
N TYR A 7 -13.19 -10.66 -0.02
CA TYR A 7 -12.02 -11.43 0.37
C TYR A 7 -10.77 -10.55 0.28
N ILE A 8 -10.19 -10.22 1.42
CA ILE A 8 -9.10 -9.24 1.54
C ILE A 8 -7.80 -9.98 1.83
N ASP A 9 -6.83 -9.81 0.96
CA ASP A 9 -5.47 -10.31 1.12
C ASP A 9 -4.61 -9.23 1.81
N LEU A 10 -4.57 -9.30 3.15
CA LEU A 10 -3.87 -8.30 3.96
C LEU A 10 -2.35 -8.27 3.72
N GLU A 11 -1.75 -9.40 3.40
CA GLU A 11 -0.30 -9.44 3.18
C GLU A 11 0.08 -8.67 1.93
N ASN A 12 -0.68 -8.86 0.84
CA ASN A 12 -0.51 -8.08 -0.38
C ASN A 12 -0.79 -6.59 -0.18
N ILE A 13 -1.79 -6.26 0.66
CA ILE A 13 -2.16 -4.88 0.96
C ILE A 13 -1.14 -4.22 1.89
N ALA A 14 -0.61 -4.94 2.89
CA ALA A 14 0.42 -4.44 3.81
C ALA A 14 1.74 -4.06 3.12
N HIS A 15 1.98 -4.55 1.90
CA HIS A 15 3.13 -4.16 1.08
C HIS A 15 2.92 -2.88 0.26
N LEU A 16 1.76 -2.25 0.35
CA LEU A 16 1.58 -0.91 -0.21
C LEU A 16 2.38 0.12 0.60
N ASN A 17 2.75 1.21 -0.05
CA ASN A 17 3.43 2.33 0.59
C ASN A 17 2.48 3.32 1.30
N PHE A 18 1.20 2.95 1.42
CA PHE A 18 0.17 3.71 2.11
C PHE A 18 -0.82 2.77 2.81
N ASN A 19 -1.45 3.26 3.86
CA ASN A 19 -2.53 2.56 4.52
C ASN A 19 -3.83 2.68 3.72
N VAL A 20 -4.57 1.58 3.67
CA VAL A 20 -5.85 1.50 2.94
C VAL A 20 -7.00 1.67 3.93
N ASN A 21 -8.00 2.43 3.55
CA ASN A 21 -9.24 2.58 4.30
C ASN A 21 -10.28 1.59 3.77
N PHE A 22 -10.48 0.49 4.48
CA PHE A 22 -11.42 -0.56 4.08
C PHE A 22 -12.87 -0.12 4.15
N LYS A 23 -13.21 0.83 5.04
CA LYS A 23 -14.56 1.40 5.11
C LYS A 23 -14.93 2.07 3.78
N LEU A 24 -14.04 2.90 3.24
CA LEU A 24 -14.27 3.55 1.94
C LEU A 24 -14.38 2.54 0.78
N ILE A 25 -13.60 1.46 0.82
CA ILE A 25 -13.70 0.37 -0.17
C ILE A 25 -15.09 -0.24 -0.12
N LEU A 26 -15.55 -0.64 1.06
CA LEU A 26 -16.86 -1.27 1.22
C LEU A 26 -18.00 -0.33 0.81
N GLU A 27 -17.94 0.95 1.22
CA GLU A 27 -18.93 1.95 0.84
C GLU A 27 -19.00 2.15 -0.68
N ASP A 28 -17.88 2.20 -1.38
CA ASP A 28 -17.83 2.41 -2.84
C ASP A 28 -18.31 1.17 -3.61
N ILE A 29 -17.95 -0.03 -3.16
CA ILE A 29 -18.42 -1.28 -3.74
C ILE A 29 -19.95 -1.36 -3.69
N ILE A 30 -20.54 -1.19 -2.51
CA ILE A 30 -21.99 -1.31 -2.35
C ILE A 30 -22.74 -0.21 -3.11
N LYS A 31 -22.20 1.02 -3.10
CA LYS A 31 -22.74 2.13 -3.87
C LYS A 31 -22.73 1.85 -5.37
N PHE A 32 -21.62 1.33 -5.89
CA PHE A 32 -21.50 0.96 -7.31
C PHE A 32 -22.53 -0.06 -7.72
N TYR A 33 -22.68 -1.15 -6.98
CA TYR A 33 -23.61 -2.21 -7.35
C TYR A 33 -25.08 -1.80 -7.17
N ARG A 34 -25.42 -1.02 -6.14
CA ARG A 34 -26.77 -0.46 -5.98
C ARG A 34 -27.18 0.48 -7.12
N SER A 35 -26.19 1.19 -7.70
CA SER A 35 -26.44 2.11 -8.81
C SER A 35 -26.50 1.42 -10.18
N ASN A 36 -25.84 0.26 -10.35
CA ASN A 36 -25.68 -0.37 -11.65
C ASN A 36 -26.51 -1.67 -11.84
N LEU A 37 -26.98 -2.26 -10.76
CA LEU A 37 -27.86 -3.41 -10.83
C LEU A 37 -29.31 -2.98 -10.59
N LYS A 38 -30.25 -3.68 -11.26
CA LYS A 38 -31.69 -3.42 -11.08
C LYS A 38 -32.19 -3.76 -9.68
N ASP A 39 -31.49 -4.67 -9.00
CA ASP A 39 -31.79 -5.08 -7.62
C ASP A 39 -31.32 -4.01 -6.64
N LYS A 40 -32.26 -3.37 -5.94
CA LYS A 40 -31.94 -2.38 -4.89
C LYS A 40 -31.47 -3.01 -3.58
N ASP A 41 -31.83 -4.27 -3.34
CA ASP A 41 -31.49 -5.01 -2.12
C ASP A 41 -30.13 -5.71 -2.30
N ILE A 42 -29.06 -4.96 -2.03
CA ILE A 42 -27.68 -5.45 -2.10
C ILE A 42 -27.03 -5.27 -0.73
N TYR A 43 -26.41 -6.32 -0.22
CA TYR A 43 -25.75 -6.30 1.08
C TYR A 43 -24.52 -7.22 1.11
N TYR A 44 -23.65 -7.02 2.08
CA TYR A 44 -22.53 -7.92 2.38
C TYR A 44 -23.03 -9.11 3.18
N SER A 45 -22.91 -10.31 2.63
CA SER A 45 -23.17 -11.57 3.36
C SER A 45 -21.88 -12.12 3.96
N ILE A 46 -20.74 -11.87 3.33
CA ILE A 46 -19.43 -12.36 3.75
C ILE A 46 -18.42 -11.23 3.62
N LYS A 47 -17.61 -11.05 4.66
CA LYS A 47 -16.43 -10.19 4.66
C LYS A 47 -15.32 -10.91 5.41
N LYS A 48 -14.27 -11.35 4.71
CA LYS A 48 -13.15 -12.10 5.26
C LYS A 48 -11.83 -11.41 4.90
N ALA A 49 -10.89 -11.38 5.85
CA ALA A 49 -9.54 -10.85 5.65
C ALA A 49 -8.52 -11.90 6.07
N TYR A 50 -7.57 -12.16 5.19
CA TYR A 50 -6.56 -13.21 5.33
C TYR A 50 -5.18 -12.59 5.48
N GLY A 51 -4.38 -13.10 6.41
CA GLY A 51 -3.03 -12.59 6.58
C GLY A 51 -2.27 -13.22 7.74
N ASP A 52 -1.00 -12.87 7.82
CA ASP A 52 -0.14 -13.19 8.95
C ASP A 52 -0.38 -12.22 10.13
N ASN A 53 0.16 -12.55 11.30
CA ASN A 53 0.01 -11.72 12.50
C ASN A 53 0.49 -10.28 12.29
N LYS A 54 1.46 -10.06 11.41
CA LYS A 54 2.03 -8.74 11.15
C LYS A 54 1.10 -7.88 10.29
N SER A 55 0.59 -8.42 9.21
CA SER A 55 -0.36 -7.74 8.32
C SER A 55 -1.70 -7.50 9.00
N ILE A 56 -2.20 -8.47 9.77
CA ILE A 56 -3.43 -8.35 10.56
C ILE A 56 -3.30 -7.21 11.58
N LYS A 57 -2.20 -7.15 12.34
CA LYS A 57 -1.99 -6.13 13.38
C LYS A 57 -2.05 -4.70 12.84
N LEU A 58 -1.68 -4.48 11.59
CA LEU A 58 -1.75 -3.16 10.96
C LEU A 58 -3.18 -2.63 10.83
N TYR A 59 -4.15 -3.54 10.64
CA TYR A 59 -5.54 -3.20 10.32
C TYR A 59 -6.55 -3.75 11.33
N GLU A 60 -6.10 -4.43 12.39
CA GLU A 60 -6.95 -5.20 13.30
C GLU A 60 -8.15 -4.40 13.84
N LYS A 61 -7.90 -3.16 14.28
CA LYS A 61 -8.96 -2.29 14.81
C LYS A 61 -10.03 -2.01 13.74
N GLU A 62 -9.60 -1.58 12.56
CA GLU A 62 -10.52 -1.24 11.46
C GLU A 62 -11.32 -2.48 11.01
N LEU A 63 -10.66 -3.64 10.89
CA LEU A 63 -11.31 -4.89 10.52
C LEU A 63 -12.40 -5.29 11.51
N ARG A 64 -12.13 -5.19 12.82
CA ARG A 64 -13.10 -5.45 13.89
C ARG A 64 -14.26 -4.46 13.85
N ASP A 65 -13.99 -3.16 13.70
CA ASP A 65 -15.01 -2.11 13.64
C ASP A 65 -15.95 -2.30 12.43
N LEU A 66 -15.45 -2.86 11.34
CA LEU A 66 -16.20 -3.18 10.13
C LEU A 66 -16.83 -4.57 10.12
N HIS A 67 -16.69 -5.33 11.21
CA HIS A 67 -17.16 -6.72 11.32
C HIS A 67 -16.66 -7.58 10.16
N ILE A 68 -15.35 -7.53 9.91
CA ILE A 68 -14.64 -8.37 8.93
C ILE A 68 -14.02 -9.54 9.67
N ASP A 69 -14.33 -10.76 9.27
CA ASP A 69 -13.77 -11.97 9.86
C ASP A 69 -12.29 -12.08 9.54
N ILE A 70 -11.47 -12.22 10.57
CA ILE A 70 -10.01 -12.31 10.43
C ILE A 70 -9.59 -13.78 10.41
N ILE A 71 -8.95 -14.19 9.32
CA ILE A 71 -8.46 -15.55 9.12
C ILE A 71 -6.93 -15.51 9.09
N HIS A 72 -6.33 -16.19 10.05
CA HIS A 72 -4.88 -16.30 10.13
C HIS A 72 -4.36 -17.27 9.08
N SER A 73 -3.41 -16.81 8.28
CA SER A 73 -2.74 -17.67 7.30
C SER A 73 -1.83 -18.68 7.99
N VAL A 74 -1.82 -19.90 7.48
CA VAL A 74 -0.93 -20.97 7.95
C VAL A 74 0.37 -20.88 7.15
N HIS A 75 1.49 -20.69 7.85
CA HIS A 75 2.81 -20.80 7.26
C HIS A 75 3.26 -22.27 7.25
N ILE A 76 3.38 -22.87 6.08
CA ILE A 76 3.94 -24.24 5.94
C ILE A 76 5.47 -24.20 6.01
N ASN A 77 6.10 -23.09 5.56
CA ASN A 77 7.55 -22.84 5.64
C ASN A 77 7.80 -21.33 5.67
N LYS A 78 8.98 -20.88 6.14
CA LYS A 78 9.38 -19.46 6.19
C LYS A 78 9.25 -18.69 4.86
N ALA A 79 9.07 -19.40 3.73
CA ALA A 79 9.06 -18.82 2.38
C ALA A 79 7.71 -18.87 1.67
N LYS A 80 6.71 -19.63 2.14
CA LYS A 80 5.44 -19.78 1.41
C LYS A 80 4.25 -19.54 2.33
N ASN A 81 3.54 -18.49 2.03
CA ASN A 81 2.26 -18.17 2.65
C ASN A 81 1.12 -18.77 1.81
N MET A 82 0.06 -19.17 2.49
CA MET A 82 -1.10 -19.82 1.88
C MET A 82 -2.36 -18.95 1.91
N SER A 83 -2.24 -17.66 2.25
CA SER A 83 -3.40 -16.76 2.38
C SER A 83 -4.20 -16.65 1.08
N ASP A 84 -3.51 -16.50 -0.04
CA ASP A 84 -4.06 -16.39 -1.38
C ASP A 84 -4.84 -17.65 -1.78
N MET A 85 -4.24 -18.81 -1.50
CA MET A 85 -4.87 -20.10 -1.78
C MET A 85 -6.10 -20.33 -0.90
N ILE A 86 -6.00 -20.09 0.42
CA ILE A 86 -7.11 -20.26 1.36
C ILE A 86 -8.28 -19.34 0.99
N SER A 87 -7.99 -18.06 0.75
CA SER A 87 -9.03 -17.09 0.38
C SER A 87 -9.68 -17.41 -0.97
N SER A 88 -8.91 -17.99 -1.91
CA SER A 88 -9.44 -18.44 -3.20
C SER A 88 -10.37 -19.63 -3.07
N ILE A 89 -9.99 -20.61 -2.22
CA ILE A 89 -10.83 -21.78 -1.93
C ILE A 89 -12.12 -21.36 -1.23
N ASP A 90 -12.01 -20.56 -0.18
CA ASP A 90 -13.16 -20.03 0.58
C ASP A 90 -14.15 -19.31 -0.34
N ALA A 91 -13.64 -18.41 -1.22
CA ALA A 91 -14.49 -17.68 -2.16
C ALA A 91 -15.19 -18.61 -3.16
N PHE A 92 -14.50 -19.65 -3.62
CA PHE A 92 -15.06 -20.64 -4.50
C PHE A 92 -16.15 -21.48 -3.79
N GLU A 93 -15.89 -21.94 -2.58
CA GLU A 93 -16.84 -22.70 -1.77
C GLU A 93 -18.08 -21.90 -1.41
N ASP A 94 -17.90 -20.65 -0.96
CA ASP A 94 -19.00 -19.75 -0.60
C ASP A 94 -19.92 -19.46 -1.79
N PHE A 95 -19.36 -19.43 -3.01
CA PHE A 95 -20.16 -19.21 -4.22
C PHE A 95 -20.79 -20.51 -4.77
N VAL A 96 -19.99 -21.56 -4.96
CA VAL A 96 -20.42 -22.76 -5.70
C VAL A 96 -21.22 -23.71 -4.82
N PHE A 97 -20.73 -23.98 -3.61
CA PHE A 97 -21.34 -24.98 -2.72
C PHE A 97 -22.34 -24.35 -1.76
N ASN A 98 -21.93 -23.29 -1.06
CA ASN A 98 -22.79 -22.68 -0.04
C ASN A 98 -23.85 -21.77 -0.66
N LYS A 99 -23.62 -21.25 -1.86
CA LYS A 99 -24.50 -20.31 -2.58
C LYS A 99 -24.89 -19.10 -1.73
N ASN A 100 -23.91 -18.62 -0.92
CA ASN A 100 -24.10 -17.52 0.03
C ASN A 100 -23.86 -16.16 -0.59
N ILE A 101 -23.27 -16.11 -1.79
CA ILE A 101 -22.85 -14.90 -2.50
C ILE A 101 -23.25 -14.96 -3.97
N ASP A 102 -23.45 -13.80 -4.57
CA ASP A 102 -23.75 -13.62 -5.99
C ASP A 102 -22.65 -12.77 -6.66
N ILE A 103 -21.97 -11.93 -5.86
CA ILE A 103 -20.92 -11.02 -6.28
C ILE A 103 -19.68 -11.32 -5.44
N ILE A 104 -18.55 -11.56 -6.10
CA ILE A 104 -17.27 -11.84 -5.44
C ILE A 104 -16.35 -10.67 -5.68
N VAL A 105 -15.79 -10.13 -4.60
CA VAL A 105 -14.83 -9.04 -4.65
C VAL A 105 -13.54 -9.45 -3.96
N PHE A 106 -12.45 -9.49 -4.69
CA PHE A 106 -11.12 -9.62 -4.10
C PHE A 106 -10.47 -8.25 -3.87
N VAL A 107 -9.74 -8.12 -2.78
CA VAL A 107 -8.91 -6.94 -2.48
C VAL A 107 -7.47 -7.43 -2.40
N SER A 108 -6.76 -7.37 -3.52
CA SER A 108 -5.38 -7.85 -3.64
C SER A 108 -4.68 -7.26 -4.86
N ARG A 109 -3.35 -7.33 -4.87
CA ARG A 109 -2.51 -7.00 -6.05
C ARG A 109 -2.03 -8.26 -6.77
N ASP A 110 -2.31 -9.43 -6.23
CA ASP A 110 -1.83 -10.69 -6.78
C ASP A 110 -2.64 -11.09 -8.01
N VAL A 111 -1.91 -11.51 -9.04
CA VAL A 111 -2.48 -11.98 -10.30
C VAL A 111 -3.10 -13.36 -10.16
N ASP A 112 -2.70 -14.15 -9.16
CA ASP A 112 -3.16 -15.51 -8.98
C ASP A 112 -4.66 -15.60 -8.69
N TYR A 113 -5.24 -14.53 -8.12
CA TYR A 113 -6.70 -14.43 -7.96
C TYR A 113 -7.48 -14.45 -9.28
N THR A 114 -6.84 -14.13 -10.41
CA THR A 114 -7.51 -14.20 -11.71
C THR A 114 -7.96 -15.60 -12.07
N ILE A 115 -7.30 -16.63 -11.55
CA ILE A 115 -7.63 -18.03 -11.79
C ILE A 115 -8.99 -18.37 -11.17
N VAL A 116 -9.17 -18.05 -9.89
CA VAL A 116 -10.45 -18.30 -9.20
C VAL A 116 -11.55 -17.39 -9.73
N MET A 117 -11.24 -16.12 -10.03
CA MET A 117 -12.20 -15.19 -10.62
C MET A 117 -12.75 -15.70 -11.95
N GLU A 118 -11.90 -16.22 -12.82
CA GLU A 118 -12.31 -16.83 -14.09
C GLU A 118 -13.23 -18.04 -13.84
N ARG A 119 -12.87 -18.90 -12.89
CA ARG A 119 -13.65 -20.10 -12.56
C ARG A 119 -15.05 -19.74 -12.07
N VAL A 120 -15.16 -18.88 -11.08
CA VAL A 120 -16.47 -18.48 -10.53
C VAL A 120 -17.31 -17.71 -11.54
N LYS A 121 -16.68 -16.90 -12.40
CA LYS A 121 -17.35 -16.17 -13.49
C LYS A 121 -17.99 -17.13 -14.50
N ARG A 122 -17.32 -18.24 -14.84
CA ARG A 122 -17.91 -19.31 -15.69
C ARG A 122 -19.13 -19.95 -15.07
N HIS A 123 -19.24 -19.96 -13.75
CA HIS A 123 -20.42 -20.43 -13.01
C HIS A 123 -21.46 -19.34 -12.75
N GLY A 124 -21.30 -18.15 -13.37
CA GLY A 124 -22.30 -17.08 -13.32
C GLY A 124 -22.11 -16.05 -12.21
N ALA A 125 -20.98 -16.07 -11.49
CA ALA A 125 -20.67 -15.03 -10.51
C ALA A 125 -20.42 -13.68 -11.20
N ILE A 126 -20.81 -12.60 -10.55
CA ILE A 126 -20.32 -11.27 -10.85
C ILE A 126 -19.01 -11.09 -10.09
N THR A 127 -17.92 -10.78 -10.79
CA THR A 127 -16.59 -10.67 -10.20
C THR A 127 -16.07 -9.24 -10.22
N ALA A 128 -15.41 -8.85 -9.14
CA ALA A 128 -14.69 -7.58 -9.07
C ALA A 128 -13.37 -7.74 -8.34
N ILE A 129 -12.48 -6.78 -8.56
CA ILE A 129 -11.21 -6.69 -7.85
C ILE A 129 -10.92 -5.24 -7.46
N VAL A 130 -10.39 -5.06 -6.25
CA VAL A 130 -9.78 -3.81 -5.79
C VAL A 130 -8.27 -4.02 -5.87
N THR A 131 -7.60 -3.32 -6.78
CA THR A 131 -6.17 -3.52 -7.06
C THR A 131 -5.49 -2.21 -7.47
N THR A 132 -4.17 -2.22 -7.64
CA THR A 132 -3.41 -1.02 -8.04
C THR A 132 -3.76 -0.56 -9.45
N ILE A 133 -3.52 0.73 -9.74
CA ILE A 133 -3.70 1.30 -11.09
C ILE A 133 -2.90 0.49 -12.12
N THR A 134 -1.67 0.09 -11.80
CA THR A 134 -0.82 -0.71 -12.69
C THR A 134 -1.49 -2.03 -13.05
N ASN A 135 -2.03 -2.75 -12.07
CA ASN A 135 -2.73 -4.00 -12.31
C ASN A 135 -4.09 -3.80 -12.98
N ALA A 136 -4.82 -2.73 -12.65
CA ALA A 136 -6.09 -2.40 -13.27
C ALA A 136 -6.01 -2.21 -14.80
N ASN A 137 -4.83 -1.84 -15.30
CA ASN A 137 -4.57 -1.66 -16.72
C ASN A 137 -4.19 -2.96 -17.44
N ARG A 138 -3.88 -4.05 -16.73
CA ARG A 138 -3.50 -5.35 -17.33
C ARG A 138 -4.74 -6.09 -17.83
N ASP A 139 -4.64 -6.63 -19.03
CA ASP A 139 -5.77 -7.32 -19.68
C ASP A 139 -6.22 -8.57 -18.93
N ILE A 140 -5.31 -9.24 -18.22
CA ILE A 140 -5.65 -10.41 -17.41
C ILE A 140 -6.72 -10.07 -16.35
N PHE A 141 -6.63 -8.90 -15.71
CA PHE A 141 -7.64 -8.47 -14.74
C PHE A 141 -8.92 -7.99 -15.43
N LYS A 142 -8.82 -7.30 -16.59
CA LYS A 142 -9.98 -6.81 -17.32
C LYS A 142 -10.85 -7.95 -17.83
N ASN A 143 -10.24 -9.05 -18.28
CA ASN A 143 -10.95 -10.21 -18.85
C ASN A 143 -11.75 -10.98 -17.81
N VAL A 144 -11.27 -11.06 -16.58
CA VAL A 144 -11.91 -11.84 -15.51
C VAL A 144 -12.80 -11.01 -14.60
N SER A 145 -12.71 -9.68 -14.63
CA SER A 145 -13.48 -8.79 -13.75
C SER A 145 -14.62 -8.11 -14.49
N ASN A 146 -15.79 -8.07 -13.88
CA ASN A 146 -16.90 -7.21 -14.31
C ASN A 146 -16.67 -5.75 -13.87
N LYS A 147 -15.92 -5.56 -12.78
CA LYS A 147 -15.52 -4.25 -12.27
C LYS A 147 -14.15 -4.29 -11.65
N ILE A 148 -13.35 -3.25 -11.90
CA ILE A 148 -12.06 -3.02 -11.24
C ILE A 148 -12.15 -1.69 -10.47
N PHE A 149 -11.79 -1.73 -9.20
CA PHE A 149 -11.63 -0.56 -8.34
C PHE A 149 -10.13 -0.30 -8.15
N LYS A 150 -9.72 0.95 -8.24
CA LYS A 150 -8.32 1.35 -8.06
C LYS A 150 -8.06 1.61 -6.58
N ILE A 151 -7.15 0.85 -5.97
CA ILE A 151 -6.92 0.88 -4.53
C ILE A 151 -6.36 2.21 -4.03
N GLU A 152 -5.65 2.94 -4.88
CA GLU A 152 -5.09 4.26 -4.58
C GLU A 152 -6.17 5.29 -4.21
N LYS A 153 -7.40 5.09 -4.70
CA LYS A 153 -8.57 5.94 -4.36
C LYS A 153 -8.94 5.86 -2.86
N TYR A 154 -8.56 4.77 -2.20
CA TYR A 154 -8.93 4.46 -0.82
C TYR A 154 -7.78 4.65 0.15
N LYS A 155 -6.82 5.49 -0.20
CA LYS A 155 -5.74 5.87 0.70
C LYS A 155 -6.33 6.49 1.97
N SER A 156 -5.93 5.99 3.13
CA SER A 156 -6.39 6.52 4.41
C SER A 156 -5.85 7.94 4.60
N LYS A 157 -6.72 8.87 4.97
CA LYS A 157 -6.28 10.21 5.37
C LYS A 157 -5.44 10.19 6.67
N GLU A 158 -5.58 9.13 7.47
CA GLU A 158 -4.70 8.88 8.61
C GLU A 158 -3.32 8.37 8.20
N SER A 159 -3.15 7.88 6.93
CA SER A 159 -1.82 7.56 6.41
C SER A 159 -0.96 8.80 6.19
N ASP A 160 -1.57 9.97 6.03
CA ASP A 160 -0.84 11.23 6.07
C ASP A 160 -0.38 11.58 7.51
N LYS A 161 -1.01 10.97 8.54
CA LYS A 161 -0.56 11.06 9.95
C LYS A 161 0.40 9.93 10.37
N ASN A 162 0.35 8.76 9.71
CA ASN A 162 1.28 7.64 9.97
C ASN A 162 2.51 7.63 9.04
N ASN A 163 2.54 8.53 8.03
CA ASN A 163 3.76 9.02 7.40
C ASN A 163 4.35 10.23 8.15
N LEU A 164 3.86 10.55 9.33
CA LEU A 164 4.65 11.30 10.28
C LEU A 164 5.87 10.43 10.58
N LEU A 165 6.94 10.75 9.89
CA LEU A 165 8.25 10.26 10.26
C LEU A 165 8.36 10.43 11.76
N ASP A 166 8.81 9.39 12.47
CA ASP A 166 9.15 9.55 13.86
C ASP A 166 10.11 10.76 13.99
N GLU A 167 10.16 11.33 15.15
CA GLU A 167 10.93 12.55 15.40
C GLU A 167 12.37 12.45 14.90
N TYR A 168 13.04 11.30 15.13
CA TYR A 168 14.40 11.05 14.64
C TYR A 168 14.50 11.05 13.11
N SER A 169 13.52 10.46 12.44
CA SER A 169 13.49 10.40 10.98
C SER A 169 13.20 11.76 10.36
N LEU A 170 12.32 12.55 10.96
CA LEU A 170 12.04 13.92 10.52
C LEU A 170 13.28 14.82 10.70
N GLN A 171 13.95 14.72 11.83
CA GLN A 171 15.19 15.46 12.07
C GLN A 171 16.28 15.04 11.11
N TYR A 172 16.49 13.72 10.88
CA TYR A 172 17.48 13.26 9.91
C TYR A 172 17.20 13.79 8.51
N LEU A 173 15.94 13.84 8.12
CA LEU A 173 15.52 14.39 6.83
C LEU A 173 15.84 15.88 6.72
N LYS A 174 15.66 16.65 7.80
CA LYS A 174 16.05 18.07 7.86
C LYS A 174 17.58 18.28 7.73
N PHE A 175 18.40 17.43 8.39
CA PHE A 175 19.84 17.44 8.21
C PHE A 175 20.25 17.16 6.76
N PHE A 176 19.62 16.16 6.15
CA PHE A 176 19.86 15.84 4.74
C PHE A 176 19.54 17.04 3.83
N TYR A 177 18.37 17.64 4.01
CA TYR A 177 17.97 18.82 3.25
C TYR A 177 18.94 19.99 3.42
N ASN A 178 19.25 20.36 4.65
CA ASN A 178 20.18 21.47 4.94
C ASN A 178 21.54 21.26 4.26
N ARG A 179 22.02 20.01 4.26
CA ARG A 179 23.28 19.68 3.59
C ARG A 179 23.20 19.80 2.07
N ILE A 180 22.10 19.35 1.46
CA ILE A 180 21.86 19.52 0.02
C ILE A 180 21.88 21.01 -0.34
N ILE A 181 21.14 21.83 0.39
CA ILE A 181 21.07 23.27 0.13
C ILE A 181 22.41 23.97 0.36
N GLU A 182 23.15 23.60 1.39
CA GLU A 182 24.49 24.14 1.63
C GLU A 182 25.43 23.86 0.44
N VAL A 183 25.44 22.63 -0.06
CA VAL A 183 26.28 22.26 -1.21
C VAL A 183 25.78 22.96 -2.48
N TYR A 184 24.49 22.99 -2.73
CA TYR A 184 23.90 23.67 -3.88
C TYR A 184 24.25 25.17 -3.89
N ASN A 185 24.07 25.86 -2.78
CA ASN A 185 24.37 27.29 -2.68
C ASN A 185 25.88 27.63 -2.89
N LYS A 186 26.78 26.67 -2.58
CA LYS A 186 28.21 26.83 -2.79
C LYS A 186 28.69 26.54 -4.21
N THR A 187 28.02 25.58 -4.87
CA THR A 187 28.54 25.01 -6.13
C THR A 187 27.57 25.17 -7.31
N GLU A 188 26.33 25.58 -7.04
CA GLU A 188 25.21 25.58 -8.00
C GLU A 188 24.99 24.22 -8.68
N SER A 189 25.62 23.18 -8.14
CA SER A 189 25.53 21.82 -8.67
C SER A 189 24.25 21.12 -8.22
N LYS A 190 23.56 20.51 -9.19
CA LYS A 190 22.42 19.61 -8.92
C LYS A 190 22.87 18.14 -8.77
N LYS A 191 24.19 17.88 -8.87
CA LYS A 191 24.76 16.53 -8.71
C LYS A 191 25.57 16.47 -7.41
N PHE A 192 25.26 15.49 -6.57
CA PHE A 192 25.78 15.34 -5.21
C PHE A 192 26.46 13.99 -5.04
N SER A 193 27.61 13.95 -4.36
CA SER A 193 28.25 12.70 -3.96
C SER A 193 27.45 12.03 -2.84
N ILE A 194 27.10 10.76 -3.03
CA ILE A 194 26.35 9.97 -2.03
C ILE A 194 27.16 9.85 -0.74
N SER A 195 28.45 9.49 -0.84
CA SER A 195 29.33 9.29 0.32
C SER A 195 29.50 10.58 1.12
N ASP A 196 29.75 11.73 0.46
CA ASP A 196 30.02 12.99 1.13
C ASP A 196 28.77 13.51 1.86
N ILE A 197 27.62 13.47 1.18
CA ILE A 197 26.36 13.88 1.80
C ILE A 197 26.02 12.97 2.99
N CYS A 198 26.03 11.65 2.80
CA CYS A 198 25.65 10.71 3.85
C CYS A 198 26.60 10.77 5.05
N ASN A 199 27.92 10.80 4.82
CA ASN A 199 28.90 10.84 5.91
C ASN A 199 28.74 12.12 6.74
N ARG A 200 28.53 13.25 6.08
CA ARG A 200 28.36 14.52 6.78
C ARG A 200 27.03 14.58 7.54
N VAL A 201 25.92 14.18 6.90
CA VAL A 201 24.61 14.13 7.56
C VAL A 201 24.66 13.18 8.76
N ASN A 202 25.25 11.99 8.63
CA ASN A 202 25.37 11.04 9.73
C ASN A 202 26.22 11.59 10.87
N MET A 203 27.32 12.29 10.56
CA MET A 203 28.17 12.90 11.57
C MET A 203 27.45 14.00 12.33
N ASP A 204 26.83 14.95 11.62
CA ASP A 204 26.13 16.07 12.21
C ASP A 204 24.92 15.60 13.04
N PHE A 205 24.18 14.60 12.54
CA PHE A 205 23.03 14.01 13.24
C PHE A 205 23.45 13.27 14.52
N LYS A 206 24.57 12.54 14.50
CA LYS A 206 25.11 11.89 15.71
C LYS A 206 25.58 12.90 16.75
N LEU A 207 26.21 13.98 16.32
CA LEU A 207 26.68 15.03 17.22
C LEU A 207 25.53 15.71 17.97
N GLU A 208 24.39 15.90 17.31
CA GLU A 208 23.22 16.56 17.91
C GLU A 208 22.33 15.60 18.68
N GLN A 209 22.07 14.39 18.15
CA GLN A 209 21.07 13.45 18.66
C GLN A 209 21.65 12.24 19.42
N GLY A 210 22.99 12.11 19.44
CA GLY A 210 23.72 11.00 20.08
C GLY A 210 24.08 9.85 19.12
N GLU A 211 25.08 9.07 19.51
CA GLU A 211 25.69 8.00 18.69
C GLU A 211 24.67 6.96 18.16
N SER A 212 23.66 6.62 18.95
CA SER A 212 22.66 5.62 18.57
C SER A 212 21.51 6.18 17.72
N ALA A 213 21.50 7.49 17.43
CA ALA A 213 20.37 8.13 16.77
C ALA A 213 20.10 7.61 15.35
N ILE A 214 21.16 7.28 14.61
CA ILE A 214 21.04 6.74 13.24
C ILE A 214 20.28 5.41 13.23
N GLU A 215 20.47 4.54 14.23
CA GLU A 215 19.78 3.26 14.32
C GLU A 215 18.29 3.40 14.62
N LYS A 216 17.90 4.54 15.20
CA LYS A 216 16.51 4.87 15.52
C LYS A 216 15.75 5.45 14.34
N THR A 217 16.45 6.08 13.36
CA THR A 217 15.81 6.67 12.19
C THR A 217 15.41 5.61 11.15
N TYR A 218 14.28 5.82 10.49
CA TYR A 218 13.87 5.04 9.32
C TYR A 218 14.91 5.10 8.18
N PHE A 219 15.66 6.21 8.09
CA PHE A 219 16.60 6.50 7.00
C PHE A 219 18.03 6.01 7.22
N LYS A 220 18.28 5.10 8.16
CA LYS A 220 19.60 4.49 8.38
C LYS A 220 20.27 3.90 7.11
N LYS A 221 19.53 3.72 6.02
CA LYS A 221 20.03 3.36 4.69
C LYS A 221 19.57 4.41 3.67
N ILE A 222 20.51 5.00 2.94
CA ILE A 222 20.26 6.03 1.93
C ILE A 222 19.20 5.63 0.89
N LYS A 223 19.14 4.34 0.53
CA LYS A 223 18.11 3.82 -0.39
C LYS A 223 16.70 4.05 0.13
N LYS A 224 16.48 4.00 1.44
CA LYS A 224 15.17 4.29 2.05
C LYS A 224 14.84 5.77 1.98
N LEU A 225 15.85 6.64 2.19
CA LEU A 225 15.71 8.07 2.05
C LEU A 225 15.33 8.46 0.62
N PHE A 226 16.06 7.97 -0.37
CA PHE A 226 15.73 8.24 -1.78
C PHE A 226 14.36 7.72 -2.17
N LYS A 227 14.02 6.51 -1.73
CA LYS A 227 12.68 5.95 -1.96
C LYS A 227 11.59 6.86 -1.36
N TYR A 228 11.76 7.31 -0.13
CA TYR A 228 10.83 8.23 0.53
C TYR A 228 10.66 9.55 -0.24
N LEU A 229 11.76 10.16 -0.69
CA LEU A 229 11.71 11.41 -1.45
C LEU A 229 11.02 11.23 -2.81
N ILE A 230 11.30 10.12 -3.52
CA ILE A 230 10.64 9.80 -4.80
C ILE A 230 9.14 9.56 -4.60
N GLU A 231 8.74 8.89 -3.53
CA GLU A 231 7.33 8.67 -3.17
C GLU A 231 6.59 9.98 -2.82
N ASN A 232 7.33 11.04 -2.49
CA ASN A 232 6.83 12.39 -2.28
C ASN A 232 7.10 13.33 -3.48
N ASP A 233 7.18 12.76 -4.68
CA ASP A 233 7.32 13.46 -5.96
C ASP A 233 8.64 14.24 -6.16
N ILE A 234 9.69 13.97 -5.38
CA ILE A 234 11.01 14.52 -5.60
C ILE A 234 11.76 13.64 -6.60
N GLU A 235 12.06 14.17 -7.77
CA GLU A 235 12.79 13.44 -8.80
C GLU A 235 14.27 13.32 -8.44
N ILE A 236 14.71 12.08 -8.18
CA ILE A 236 16.10 11.75 -7.87
C ILE A 236 16.62 10.76 -8.90
N LYS A 237 17.71 11.10 -9.56
CA LYS A 237 18.45 10.20 -10.44
C LYS A 237 19.73 9.76 -9.76
N VAL A 238 19.97 8.45 -9.70
CA VAL A 238 21.16 7.87 -9.07
C VAL A 238 22.07 7.30 -10.15
N ASP A 239 23.32 7.70 -10.14
CA ASP A 239 24.38 7.24 -11.05
C ASP A 239 25.63 6.87 -10.23
N ARG A 240 25.82 5.56 -9.98
CA ARG A 240 26.92 4.99 -9.18
C ARG A 240 27.05 5.65 -7.81
N ASP A 241 28.07 6.50 -7.65
CA ASP A 241 28.42 7.17 -6.38
C ASP A 241 27.79 8.56 -6.26
N TYR A 242 26.98 8.97 -7.22
CA TYR A 242 26.34 10.27 -7.27
C TYR A 242 24.82 10.16 -7.39
N PHE A 243 24.15 11.21 -6.96
CA PHE A 243 22.74 11.42 -7.26
C PHE A 243 22.50 12.86 -7.70
N SER A 244 21.43 13.09 -8.42
CA SER A 244 20.99 14.45 -8.78
C SER A 244 19.52 14.66 -8.40
N ILE A 245 19.22 15.92 -8.09
CA ILE A 245 17.86 16.39 -7.83
C ILE A 245 17.58 17.45 -8.90
N ASP A 246 16.67 17.13 -9.81
CA ASP A 246 16.41 17.98 -10.98
C ASP A 246 15.73 19.30 -10.61
N ASP A 247 14.84 19.26 -9.60
CA ASP A 247 14.06 20.41 -9.13
C ASP A 247 14.31 20.70 -7.65
N ILE A 248 15.24 21.65 -7.39
CA ILE A 248 15.58 22.10 -6.04
C ILE A 248 14.45 22.94 -5.42
N GLU A 249 13.67 23.67 -6.23
CA GLU A 249 12.52 24.45 -5.77
C GLU A 249 11.41 23.53 -5.22
N LYS A 250 11.16 22.43 -5.90
CA LYS A 250 10.22 21.40 -5.45
C LYS A 250 10.68 20.75 -4.14
N LEU A 251 11.99 20.53 -4.00
CA LEU A 251 12.57 20.06 -2.74
C LEU A 251 12.36 21.09 -1.62
N HIS A 252 12.55 22.38 -1.87
CA HIS A 252 12.27 23.45 -0.91
C HIS A 252 10.80 23.46 -0.48
N TYR A 253 9.88 23.36 -1.43
CA TYR A 253 8.45 23.34 -1.15
C TYR A 253 8.06 22.14 -0.29
N PHE A 254 8.58 20.96 -0.63
CA PHE A 254 8.34 19.73 0.14
C PHE A 254 8.78 19.91 1.60
N PHE A 255 9.99 20.42 1.85
CA PHE A 255 10.49 20.58 3.22
C PHE A 255 9.74 21.64 4.03
N ARG A 256 9.25 22.70 3.41
CA ARG A 256 8.39 23.69 4.06
C ARG A 256 7.01 23.11 4.47
N SER A 257 6.56 22.08 3.80
CA SER A 257 5.30 21.41 4.14
C SER A 257 5.42 20.43 5.32
N LEU A 258 6.64 20.13 5.76
CA LEU A 258 6.92 19.26 6.92
C LEU A 258 7.06 20.05 8.25
N ASP A 259 7.20 21.36 8.18
CA ASP A 259 7.21 22.27 9.35
C ASP A 259 5.78 22.65 9.74
#